data_1c114d0a68f5feac53575d71338d1034
#
_entry.id   1c114d0a68f5feac53575d71338d1034
#
_cell.length_a   1.000
_cell.length_b   1.000
_cell.length_c   1.000
_cell.angle_alpha   90.00
_cell.angle_beta   90.00
_cell.angle_gamma   90.00
#
_symmetry.space_group_name_H-M   'P 1'
#
loop_
_entity.id
_entity.type
_entity.pdbx_description
1 polymer ?
#
loop_
_entity_poly.entity_id
_entity_poly.type
_entity_poly.pdbx_seq_one_letter_code
_entity_poly.pdbx_strand_id
1 'polypeptide(L)'
;EKVGLLECGHLSLMAGQIFHPGMSSVSTIVELESLIAEYANSLDFRRQATDRRYQQQQKQQGLESYTRALMGRYSRSLVLRVDLGYYKTARVDILTVYRHLDAMLGLVHRRGSMFENATGCVWCVEQGESRGYHIHFTIVLPGHLHQRDGHLANVLGDLWEQVTCGAGTYHSCNAEKRKFELNGTLGIGMIHRDDARACENTVNAIGYLAKPDKEDQFLRMSPVGRRSFGR
;
A
#
# COMPACT_ATOMS: atom_id res chain seq x y z
N GLU A 1 -24.52 11.30 -1.48
CA GLU A 1 -23.59 12.31 -2.05
C GLU A 1 -22.35 12.34 -1.18
N LYS A 2 -21.25 11.79 -1.73
CA LYS A 2 -19.99 11.67 -1.01
C LYS A 2 -19.08 12.78 -1.48
N VAL A 3 -18.90 13.78 -0.65
CA VAL A 3 -17.81 14.74 -0.82
C VAL A 3 -16.64 14.17 -0.04
N GLY A 4 -15.62 13.72 -0.74
CA GLY A 4 -14.39 13.23 -0.14
C GLY A 4 -13.66 14.34 0.60
N LEU A 5 -13.10 14.02 1.75
CA LEU A 5 -12.21 14.89 2.50
C LEU A 5 -10.94 15.18 1.66
N LEU A 6 -10.86 16.35 1.10
CA LEU A 6 -9.63 16.90 0.53
C LEU A 6 -8.84 17.55 1.68
N GLU A 7 -7.93 16.81 2.29
CA GLU A 7 -6.88 17.43 3.10
C GLU A 7 -5.83 18.08 2.18
N CYS A 8 -6.18 19.22 1.62
CA CYS A 8 -5.18 20.22 1.24
C CYS A 8 -5.04 21.14 2.42
N GLY A 9 -3.96 20.99 3.18
CA GLY A 9 -3.51 21.70 4.37
C GLY A 9 -4.22 22.95 4.88
N HIS A 10 -5.55 23.05 4.89
CA HIS A 10 -6.34 24.12 5.51
C HIS A 10 -7.83 24.14 5.10
N LEU A 11 -8.34 23.14 4.35
CA LEU A 11 -9.76 23.05 4.02
C LEU A 11 -10.43 21.95 4.85
N SER A 12 -11.44 22.28 5.63
CA SER A 12 -12.27 21.33 6.36
C SER A 12 -13.69 21.38 5.83
N LEU A 13 -14.25 20.21 5.53
CA LEU A 13 -15.64 20.04 5.08
C LEU A 13 -16.52 19.65 6.27
N MET A 14 -17.47 20.49 6.61
CA MET A 14 -18.48 20.22 7.62
C MET A 14 -19.87 20.52 7.06
N ALA A 15 -20.78 19.53 7.11
CA ALA A 15 -22.21 19.67 6.82
C ALA A 15 -22.55 20.47 5.54
N GLY A 16 -21.88 20.19 4.42
CA GLY A 16 -22.15 20.86 3.14
C GLY A 16 -21.55 22.25 2.98
N GLN A 17 -20.77 22.71 3.94
CA GLN A 17 -20.03 23.99 3.89
C GLN A 17 -18.53 23.73 3.94
N ILE A 18 -17.79 24.50 3.16
CA ILE A 18 -16.32 24.49 3.15
C ILE A 18 -15.83 25.71 3.92
N PHE A 19 -15.01 25.48 4.95
CA PHE A 19 -14.41 26.54 5.74
C PHE A 19 -12.90 26.58 5.52
N HIS A 20 -12.40 27.76 5.22
CA HIS A 20 -10.98 28.08 5.24
C HIS A 20 -10.73 29.16 6.29
N PRO A 21 -9.66 29.09 7.11
CA PRO A 21 -9.34 30.17 8.03
C PRO A 21 -9.18 31.50 7.27
N GLY A 22 -10.11 32.45 7.48
CA GLY A 22 -10.12 33.75 6.80
C GLY A 22 -10.98 33.86 5.55
N MET A 23 -11.75 32.82 5.16
CA MET A 23 -12.69 32.88 4.05
C MET A 23 -14.15 32.81 4.52
N SER A 24 -15.05 33.46 3.79
CA SER A 24 -16.51 33.29 3.93
C SER A 24 -16.92 31.87 3.50
N SER A 25 -18.03 31.38 4.06
CA SER A 25 -18.61 30.08 3.69
C SER A 25 -18.93 30.01 2.20
N VAL A 26 -18.52 28.92 1.55
CA VAL A 26 -18.88 28.65 0.13
C VAL A 26 -20.30 28.10 0.09
N SER A 27 -21.20 28.77 -0.63
CA SER A 27 -22.61 28.44 -0.68
C SER A 27 -23.06 27.70 -1.94
N THR A 28 -22.25 27.66 -3.00
CA THR A 28 -22.57 27.04 -4.26
C THR A 28 -21.46 26.14 -4.81
N ILE A 29 -21.85 25.12 -5.62
CA ILE A 29 -20.90 24.24 -6.33
C ILE A 29 -20.01 25.05 -7.26
N VAL A 30 -20.54 26.06 -7.94
CA VAL A 30 -19.81 26.94 -8.88
C VAL A 30 -18.71 27.73 -8.17
N GLU A 31 -19.00 28.26 -6.96
CA GLU A 31 -17.98 28.94 -6.15
C GLU A 31 -16.88 27.97 -5.70
N LEU A 32 -17.23 26.73 -5.35
CA LEU A 32 -16.28 25.70 -4.98
C LEU A 32 -15.36 25.33 -6.18
N GLU A 33 -15.94 25.11 -7.35
CA GLU A 33 -15.17 24.84 -8.58
C GLU A 33 -14.23 25.99 -8.92
N SER A 34 -14.68 27.24 -8.80
CA SER A 34 -13.86 28.43 -9.02
C SER A 34 -12.68 28.50 -8.03
N LEU A 35 -12.93 28.25 -6.74
CA LEU A 35 -11.89 28.22 -5.70
C LEU A 35 -10.87 27.08 -5.93
N ILE A 36 -11.35 25.90 -6.32
CA ILE A 36 -10.47 24.78 -6.66
C ILE A 36 -9.59 25.13 -7.86
N ALA A 37 -10.17 25.75 -8.90
CA ALA A 37 -9.43 26.15 -10.09
C ALA A 37 -8.40 27.26 -9.77
N GLU A 38 -8.77 28.26 -8.95
CA GLU A 38 -7.86 29.30 -8.50
C GLU A 38 -6.70 28.71 -7.68
N TYR A 39 -7.00 27.87 -6.69
CA TYR A 39 -5.97 27.20 -5.90
C TYR A 39 -5.06 26.31 -6.74
N ALA A 40 -5.62 25.52 -7.66
CA ALA A 40 -4.86 24.66 -8.57
C ALA A 40 -3.90 25.44 -9.49
N ASN A 41 -4.23 26.70 -9.81
CA ASN A 41 -3.39 27.60 -10.58
C ASN A 41 -2.40 28.40 -9.73
N SER A 42 -2.51 28.37 -8.41
CA SER A 42 -1.62 29.11 -7.50
C SER A 42 -0.19 28.58 -7.57
N LEU A 43 0.78 29.48 -7.30
CA LEU A 43 2.20 29.11 -7.20
C LEU A 43 2.43 28.10 -6.05
N ASP A 44 1.67 28.22 -4.97
CA ASP A 44 1.78 27.36 -3.81
C ASP A 44 1.38 25.92 -4.15
N PHE A 45 0.24 25.73 -4.81
CA PHE A 45 -0.19 24.40 -5.28
C PHE A 45 0.84 23.78 -6.24
N ARG A 46 1.36 24.57 -7.19
CA ARG A 46 2.35 24.08 -8.15
C ARG A 46 3.65 23.65 -7.47
N ARG A 47 4.11 24.39 -6.46
CA ARG A 47 5.27 24.00 -5.63
C ARG A 47 5.00 22.73 -4.89
N GLN A 48 3.89 22.64 -4.15
CA GLN A 48 3.50 21.44 -3.43
C GLN A 48 3.32 20.22 -4.34
N ALA A 49 2.77 20.40 -5.54
CA ALA A 49 2.63 19.34 -6.53
C ALA A 49 4.00 18.86 -7.04
N THR A 50 4.94 19.78 -7.27
CA THR A 50 6.31 19.45 -7.67
C THR A 50 7.05 18.70 -6.57
N ASP A 51 6.95 19.17 -5.32
CA ASP A 51 7.57 18.53 -4.16
C ASP A 51 7.01 17.12 -3.94
N ARG A 52 5.69 16.96 -4.07
CA ARG A 52 5.05 15.63 -3.98
C ARG A 52 5.56 14.69 -5.07
N ARG A 53 5.67 15.14 -6.32
CA ARG A 53 6.21 14.33 -7.44
C ARG A 53 7.66 13.93 -7.18
N TYR A 54 8.48 14.87 -6.73
CA TYR A 54 9.87 14.59 -6.37
C TYR A 54 9.99 13.57 -5.25
N GLN A 55 9.28 13.77 -4.14
CA GLN A 55 9.27 12.83 -3.01
C GLN A 55 8.80 11.44 -3.43
N GLN A 56 7.83 11.37 -4.30
CA GLN A 56 7.31 10.12 -4.83
C GLN A 56 8.35 9.40 -5.69
N GLN A 57 9.02 10.11 -6.59
CA GLN A 57 10.08 9.55 -7.41
C GLN A 57 11.21 9.00 -6.53
N GLN A 58 11.62 9.73 -5.48
CA GLN A 58 12.60 9.28 -4.50
C GLN A 58 12.14 8.01 -3.76
N LYS A 59 10.87 7.93 -3.37
CA LYS A 59 10.29 6.73 -2.74
C LYS A 59 10.31 5.53 -3.69
N GLN A 60 9.93 5.73 -4.95
CA GLN A 60 9.94 4.68 -5.96
C GLN A 60 11.37 4.16 -6.22
N GLN A 61 12.33 5.05 -6.48
CA GLN A 61 13.73 4.68 -6.68
C GLN A 61 14.32 3.96 -5.47
N GLY A 62 14.02 4.44 -4.25
CA GLY A 62 14.44 3.80 -3.01
C GLY A 62 13.85 2.40 -2.83
N LEU A 63 12.60 2.18 -3.26
CA LEU A 63 11.94 0.88 -3.21
C LEU A 63 12.50 -0.08 -4.25
N GLU A 64 12.75 0.39 -5.48
CA GLU A 64 13.38 -0.40 -6.54
C GLU A 64 14.78 -0.85 -6.13
N SER A 65 15.60 0.08 -5.62
CA SER A 65 16.95 -0.23 -5.12
C SER A 65 16.92 -1.25 -3.98
N TYR A 66 15.99 -1.07 -3.02
CA TYR A 66 15.79 -2.01 -1.93
C TYR A 66 15.40 -3.39 -2.43
N THR A 67 14.44 -3.48 -3.36
CA THR A 67 13.98 -4.74 -3.93
C THR A 67 15.09 -5.47 -4.68
N ARG A 68 15.89 -4.74 -5.48
CA ARG A 68 17.07 -5.30 -6.16
C ARG A 68 18.09 -5.86 -5.17
N ALA A 69 18.35 -5.15 -4.07
CA ALA A 69 19.24 -5.62 -3.01
C ALA A 69 18.69 -6.91 -2.35
N LEU A 70 17.38 -7.02 -2.12
CA LEU A 70 16.76 -8.24 -1.61
C LEU A 70 16.94 -9.42 -2.58
N MET A 71 16.69 -9.22 -3.88
CA MET A 71 16.84 -10.27 -4.89
C MET A 71 18.31 -10.70 -5.06
N GLY A 72 19.27 -9.80 -4.86
CA GLY A 72 20.69 -10.11 -4.93
C GLY A 72 21.27 -10.84 -3.71
N ARG A 73 20.57 -10.85 -2.57
CA ARG A 73 21.09 -11.34 -1.29
C ARG A 73 21.36 -12.85 -1.27
N TYR A 74 20.47 -13.64 -1.84
CA TYR A 74 20.58 -15.11 -1.94
C TYR A 74 20.49 -15.57 -3.39
N SER A 75 20.93 -16.79 -3.67
CA SER A 75 20.78 -17.38 -5.03
C SER A 75 19.32 -17.52 -5.45
N ARG A 76 18.43 -17.68 -4.47
CA ARG A 76 16.97 -17.73 -4.67
C ARG A 76 16.25 -17.11 -3.47
N SER A 77 15.19 -16.40 -3.77
CA SER A 77 14.30 -15.74 -2.80
C SER A 77 12.87 -16.22 -3.00
N LEU A 78 12.15 -16.46 -1.90
CA LEU A 78 10.72 -16.77 -1.96
C LEU A 78 9.95 -15.48 -1.69
N VAL A 79 9.23 -15.01 -2.70
CA VAL A 79 8.44 -13.77 -2.64
C VAL A 79 6.98 -14.12 -2.42
N LEU A 80 6.43 -13.68 -1.28
CA LEU A 80 5.03 -13.83 -0.93
C LEU A 80 4.34 -12.48 -1.06
N ARG A 81 3.17 -12.46 -1.70
CA ARG A 81 2.31 -11.28 -1.78
C ARG A 81 0.89 -11.61 -1.38
N VAL A 82 0.37 -10.86 -0.43
CA VAL A 82 -1.00 -11.00 0.07
C VAL A 82 -1.63 -9.61 0.13
N ASP A 83 -2.82 -9.47 -0.41
CA ASP A 83 -3.63 -8.27 -0.27
C ASP A 83 -4.56 -8.49 0.94
N LEU A 84 -4.34 -7.74 2.02
CA LEU A 84 -5.07 -7.81 3.28
C LEU A 84 -6.18 -6.77 3.28
N GLY A 85 -7.38 -7.15 3.64
CA GLY A 85 -8.53 -6.25 3.61
C GLY A 85 -9.47 -6.50 4.79
N TYR A 86 -10.69 -6.01 4.66
CA TYR A 86 -11.75 -6.19 5.65
C TYR A 86 -13.05 -6.59 4.96
N TYR A 87 -13.89 -7.33 5.66
CA TYR A 87 -15.26 -7.57 5.21
C TYR A 87 -16.01 -6.24 5.07
N LYS A 88 -16.89 -6.13 4.08
CA LYS A 88 -17.67 -4.90 3.83
C LYS A 88 -18.52 -4.46 5.01
N THR A 89 -18.90 -5.41 5.87
CA THR A 89 -19.66 -5.17 7.09
C THR A 89 -18.79 -4.61 8.23
N ALA A 90 -17.48 -4.77 8.16
CA ALA A 90 -16.54 -4.26 9.16
C ALA A 90 -16.33 -2.74 8.91
N ARG A 91 -16.83 -1.93 9.83
CA ARG A 91 -16.60 -0.48 9.83
C ARG A 91 -15.30 -0.18 10.57
N VAL A 92 -14.20 -0.13 9.82
CA VAL A 92 -12.86 0.05 10.38
C VAL A 92 -12.37 1.45 10.06
N ASP A 93 -11.91 2.18 11.07
CA ASP A 93 -11.24 3.47 10.89
C ASP A 93 -9.74 3.30 10.58
N ILE A 94 -9.12 4.36 10.11
CA ILE A 94 -7.70 4.33 9.72
C ILE A 94 -6.76 4.03 10.91
N LEU A 95 -7.08 4.46 12.11
CA LEU A 95 -6.26 4.20 13.30
C LEU A 95 -6.29 2.71 13.65
N THR A 96 -7.44 2.07 13.50
CA THR A 96 -7.61 0.62 13.71
C THR A 96 -6.85 -0.17 12.64
N VAL A 97 -6.87 0.28 11.36
CA VAL A 97 -6.05 -0.33 10.30
C VAL A 97 -4.58 -0.35 10.68
N TYR A 98 -4.03 0.76 11.17
CA TYR A 98 -2.62 0.83 11.57
C TYR A 98 -2.31 0.02 12.83
N ARG A 99 -3.24 -0.07 13.79
CA ARG A 99 -3.07 -0.97 14.95
C ARG A 99 -2.97 -2.44 14.51
N HIS A 100 -3.83 -2.87 13.59
CA HIS A 100 -3.79 -4.23 13.04
C HIS A 100 -2.51 -4.46 12.23
N LEU A 101 -2.08 -3.50 11.42
CA LEU A 101 -0.80 -3.59 10.70
C LEU A 101 0.39 -3.73 11.66
N ASP A 102 0.45 -2.93 12.72
CA ASP A 102 1.52 -3.02 13.72
C ASP A 102 1.52 -4.38 14.43
N ALA A 103 0.35 -4.89 14.78
CA ALA A 103 0.21 -6.24 15.36
C ALA A 103 0.68 -7.32 14.39
N MET A 104 0.29 -7.22 13.11
CA MET A 104 0.73 -8.14 12.05
C MET A 104 2.25 -8.12 11.88
N LEU A 105 2.85 -6.95 11.79
CA LEU A 105 4.30 -6.78 11.69
C LEU A 105 5.01 -7.35 12.91
N GLY A 106 4.46 -7.13 14.12
CA GLY A 106 4.97 -7.71 15.36
C GLY A 106 4.96 -9.24 15.35
N LEU A 107 3.92 -9.88 14.81
CA LEU A 107 3.84 -11.33 14.69
C LEU A 107 4.81 -11.88 13.65
N VAL A 108 4.91 -11.22 12.49
CA VAL A 108 5.82 -11.60 11.41
C VAL A 108 7.28 -11.57 11.87
N HIS A 109 7.70 -10.51 12.55
CA HIS A 109 9.08 -10.33 13.00
C HIS A 109 9.39 -10.99 14.35
N ARG A 110 8.41 -11.65 14.98
CA ARG A 110 8.61 -12.31 16.26
C ARG A 110 9.58 -13.49 16.11
N ARG A 111 10.52 -13.60 17.05
CA ARG A 111 11.42 -14.76 17.14
C ARG A 111 10.60 -16.06 17.27
N GLY A 112 10.96 -17.08 16.52
CA GLY A 112 10.24 -18.35 16.44
C GLY A 112 9.00 -18.31 15.51
N SER A 113 8.72 -17.19 14.82
CA SER A 113 7.70 -17.19 13.79
C SER A 113 8.18 -17.92 12.53
N MET A 114 7.26 -18.36 11.69
CA MET A 114 7.59 -18.93 10.37
C MET A 114 8.30 -17.94 9.44
N PHE A 115 8.28 -16.66 9.78
CA PHE A 115 8.82 -15.55 9.00
C PHE A 115 10.02 -14.87 9.65
N GLU A 116 10.56 -15.41 10.77
CA GLU A 116 11.67 -14.77 11.51
C GLU A 116 12.92 -14.52 10.68
N ASN A 117 13.12 -15.35 9.63
CA ASN A 117 14.25 -15.22 8.69
C ASN A 117 13.91 -14.35 7.47
N ALA A 118 12.82 -13.58 7.50
CA ALA A 118 12.49 -12.68 6.41
C ALA A 118 13.64 -11.72 6.12
N THR A 119 14.00 -11.62 4.86
CA THR A 119 15.06 -10.71 4.39
C THR A 119 14.55 -9.31 4.14
N GLY A 120 13.25 -9.18 3.93
CA GLY A 120 12.57 -7.92 3.75
C GLY A 120 11.06 -8.06 3.78
N CYS A 121 10.41 -6.95 4.12
CA CYS A 121 8.97 -6.81 4.11
C CYS A 121 8.63 -5.46 3.49
N VAL A 122 7.61 -5.42 2.63
CA VAL A 122 7.09 -4.17 2.04
C VAL A 122 5.59 -4.18 2.18
N TRP A 123 5.04 -3.07 2.62
CA TRP A 123 3.60 -2.89 2.75
C TRP A 123 3.15 -1.50 2.32
N CYS A 124 1.91 -1.40 1.86
CA CYS A 124 1.27 -0.14 1.48
C CYS A 124 -0.19 -0.17 1.91
N VAL A 125 -0.63 0.84 2.68
CA VAL A 125 -2.04 1.02 3.05
C VAL A 125 -2.70 1.89 1.99
N GLU A 126 -3.82 1.41 1.46
CA GLU A 126 -4.62 2.09 0.44
C GLU A 126 -6.10 2.11 0.84
N GLN A 127 -6.83 3.07 0.29
CA GLN A 127 -8.29 3.12 0.41
C GLN A 127 -8.88 3.16 -0.99
N GLY A 128 -9.64 2.13 -1.34
CA GLY A 128 -10.37 2.04 -2.59
C GLY A 128 -11.87 2.27 -2.41
N GLU A 129 -12.53 2.70 -3.47
CA GLU A 129 -13.98 2.95 -3.44
C GLU A 129 -14.79 1.71 -3.06
N SER A 130 -14.52 0.60 -3.73
CA SER A 130 -15.27 -0.64 -3.58
C SER A 130 -14.74 -1.53 -2.45
N ARG A 131 -13.43 -1.46 -2.15
CA ARG A 131 -12.73 -2.35 -1.20
C ARG A 131 -12.55 -1.75 0.19
N GLY A 132 -12.73 -0.42 0.34
CA GLY A 132 -12.39 0.26 1.58
C GLY A 132 -10.88 0.24 1.85
N TYR A 133 -10.49 0.23 3.13
CA TYR A 133 -9.08 0.11 3.50
C TYR A 133 -8.55 -1.28 3.20
N HIS A 134 -7.39 -1.32 2.56
CA HIS A 134 -6.67 -2.56 2.30
C HIS A 134 -5.16 -2.33 2.33
N ILE A 135 -4.41 -3.40 2.56
CA ILE A 135 -2.97 -3.37 2.68
C ILE A 135 -2.38 -4.35 1.69
N HIS A 136 -1.57 -3.87 0.76
CA HIS A 136 -0.70 -4.72 -0.02
C HIS A 136 0.50 -5.09 0.83
N PHE A 137 0.69 -6.38 1.07
CA PHE A 137 1.73 -6.91 1.94
C PHE A 137 2.61 -7.88 1.18
N THR A 138 3.91 -7.60 1.12
CA THR A 138 4.89 -8.45 0.45
C THR A 138 6.00 -8.80 1.42
N ILE A 139 6.37 -10.08 1.51
CA ILE A 139 7.49 -10.58 2.31
C ILE A 139 8.45 -11.35 1.41
N VAL A 140 9.75 -11.18 1.67
CA VAL A 140 10.81 -11.90 0.97
C VAL A 140 11.53 -12.78 1.97
N LEU A 141 11.58 -14.08 1.67
CA LEU A 141 12.20 -15.11 2.49
C LEU A 141 13.39 -15.75 1.76
N PRO A 142 14.39 -16.28 2.50
CA PRO A 142 15.47 -17.07 1.89
C PRO A 142 14.91 -18.33 1.25
N GLY A 143 15.07 -18.50 -0.08
CA GLY A 143 14.51 -19.62 -0.82
C GLY A 143 15.15 -20.98 -0.52
N HIS A 144 16.29 -21.02 0.19
CA HIS A 144 16.88 -22.27 0.68
C HIS A 144 16.22 -22.79 1.96
N LEU A 145 15.54 -21.92 2.73
CA LEU A 145 14.82 -22.28 3.95
C LEU A 145 13.33 -22.48 3.69
N HIS A 146 12.78 -21.83 2.66
CA HIS A 146 11.34 -21.77 2.42
C HIS A 146 11.02 -22.11 0.96
N GLN A 147 10.02 -22.99 0.72
CA GLN A 147 9.67 -23.44 -0.63
C GLN A 147 8.15 -23.40 -0.93
N ARG A 148 7.30 -23.45 0.08
CA ARG A 148 5.84 -23.55 -0.05
C ARG A 148 5.18 -22.18 -0.05
N ASP A 149 5.35 -21.42 -1.11
CA ASP A 149 4.85 -20.05 -1.21
C ASP A 149 3.32 -19.93 -1.00
N GLY A 150 2.52 -20.77 -1.64
CA GLY A 150 1.07 -20.75 -1.46
C GLY A 150 0.64 -21.02 -0.01
N HIS A 151 1.26 -22.00 0.65
CA HIS A 151 0.97 -22.29 2.06
C HIS A 151 1.37 -21.12 2.97
N LEU A 152 2.58 -20.58 2.79
CA LEU A 152 3.07 -19.47 3.60
C LEU A 152 2.27 -18.17 3.38
N ALA A 153 1.80 -17.94 2.15
CA ALA A 153 0.90 -16.83 1.87
C ALA A 153 -0.46 -16.98 2.58
N ASN A 154 -0.99 -18.21 2.68
CA ASN A 154 -2.21 -18.47 3.47
C ASN A 154 -1.96 -18.25 4.95
N VAL A 155 -0.82 -18.71 5.51
CA VAL A 155 -0.47 -18.44 6.92
C VAL A 155 -0.41 -16.93 7.20
N LEU A 156 0.09 -16.09 6.25
CA LEU A 156 0.02 -14.63 6.39
C LEU A 156 -1.44 -14.13 6.43
N GLY A 157 -2.30 -14.70 5.62
CA GLY A 157 -3.74 -14.42 5.63
C GLY A 157 -4.40 -14.79 6.95
N ASP A 158 -4.11 -15.99 7.46
CA ASP A 158 -4.65 -16.49 8.75
C ASP A 158 -4.19 -15.60 9.92
N LEU A 159 -2.93 -15.14 9.90
CA LEU A 159 -2.44 -14.16 10.88
C LEU A 159 -3.20 -12.84 10.80
N TRP A 160 -3.56 -12.38 9.58
CA TRP A 160 -4.38 -11.19 9.41
C TRP A 160 -5.78 -11.37 10.00
N GLU A 161 -6.44 -12.48 9.73
CA GLU A 161 -7.74 -12.80 10.33
C GLU A 161 -7.66 -12.84 11.86
N GLN A 162 -6.57 -13.40 12.41
CA GLN A 162 -6.33 -13.44 13.85
C GLN A 162 -6.17 -12.04 14.45
N VAL A 163 -5.31 -11.16 13.89
CA VAL A 163 -5.07 -9.82 14.44
C VAL A 163 -6.26 -8.90 14.32
N THR A 164 -7.14 -9.16 13.34
CA THR A 164 -8.38 -8.39 13.12
C THR A 164 -9.57 -8.99 13.88
N CYS A 165 -9.37 -10.06 14.66
CA CYS A 165 -10.44 -10.78 15.37
C CYS A 165 -11.58 -11.23 14.44
N GLY A 166 -11.24 -11.70 13.24
CA GLY A 166 -12.18 -12.17 12.22
C GLY A 166 -12.85 -11.06 11.40
N ALA A 167 -12.50 -9.79 11.61
CA ALA A 167 -13.01 -8.70 10.78
C ALA A 167 -12.25 -8.55 9.44
N GLY A 168 -11.07 -9.17 9.35
CA GLY A 168 -10.21 -9.17 8.18
C GLY A 168 -10.58 -10.21 7.13
N THR A 169 -10.16 -9.96 5.92
CA THR A 169 -10.15 -10.91 4.80
C THR A 169 -8.85 -10.73 4.04
N TYR A 170 -8.46 -11.71 3.26
CA TYR A 170 -7.24 -11.63 2.47
C TYR A 170 -7.39 -12.25 1.08
N HIS A 171 -6.51 -11.86 0.19
CA HIS A 171 -6.34 -12.44 -1.13
C HIS A 171 -4.88 -12.84 -1.34
N SER A 172 -4.63 -14.13 -1.59
CA SER A 172 -3.30 -14.66 -1.85
C SER A 172 -2.94 -14.53 -3.33
N CYS A 173 -2.07 -13.57 -3.69
CA CYS A 173 -1.57 -13.47 -5.05
C CYS A 173 -0.76 -14.71 -5.47
N ASN A 174 -0.14 -15.42 -4.53
CA ASN A 174 0.63 -16.63 -4.80
C ASN A 174 -0.27 -17.80 -5.24
N ALA A 175 -1.56 -17.81 -4.90
CA ALA A 175 -2.51 -18.78 -5.40
C ALA A 175 -2.85 -18.57 -6.89
N GLU A 176 -2.67 -17.35 -7.40
CA GLU A 176 -2.99 -16.96 -8.77
C GLU A 176 -1.75 -16.78 -9.69
N LYS A 177 -0.62 -17.40 -9.37
CA LYS A 177 0.64 -17.26 -10.14
C LYS A 177 0.46 -17.49 -11.63
N ARG A 178 -0.39 -18.45 -12.02
CA ARG A 178 -0.66 -18.75 -13.43
C ARG A 178 -1.13 -17.54 -14.25
N LYS A 179 -1.91 -16.65 -13.63
CA LYS A 179 -2.35 -15.40 -14.26
C LYS A 179 -1.16 -14.49 -14.59
N PHE A 180 -0.22 -14.36 -13.65
CA PHE A 180 0.99 -13.56 -13.85
C PHE A 180 1.96 -14.21 -14.85
N GLU A 181 2.06 -15.55 -14.86
CA GLU A 181 2.84 -16.30 -15.86
C GLU A 181 2.33 -16.04 -17.28
N LEU A 182 1.02 -16.19 -17.51
CA LEU A 182 0.39 -15.97 -18.81
C LEU A 182 0.60 -14.54 -19.33
N ASN A 183 0.64 -13.56 -18.44
CA ASN A 183 0.88 -12.17 -18.76
C ASN A 183 2.37 -11.81 -18.84
N GLY A 184 3.28 -12.75 -18.55
CA GLY A 184 4.73 -12.52 -18.53
C GLY A 184 5.19 -11.58 -17.40
N THR A 185 4.38 -11.41 -16.35
CA THR A 185 4.61 -10.47 -15.23
C THR A 185 4.85 -11.18 -13.89
N LEU A 186 5.16 -12.49 -13.91
CA LEU A 186 5.38 -13.24 -12.69
C LEU A 186 6.64 -12.72 -11.95
N GLY A 187 6.41 -12.13 -10.77
CA GLY A 187 7.43 -11.62 -9.86
C GLY A 187 7.20 -12.06 -8.41
N ILE A 188 6.48 -13.17 -8.19
CA ILE A 188 6.17 -13.77 -6.88
C ILE A 188 6.43 -15.28 -6.93
N GLY A 189 6.53 -15.92 -5.77
CA GLY A 189 6.95 -17.31 -5.64
C GLY A 189 8.46 -17.43 -5.57
N MET A 190 9.03 -18.54 -6.04
CA MET A 190 10.47 -18.77 -6.03
C MET A 190 11.15 -18.00 -7.18
N ILE A 191 11.96 -17.03 -6.83
CA ILE A 191 12.71 -16.18 -7.77
C ILE A 191 14.18 -16.51 -7.65
N HIS A 192 14.82 -16.90 -8.77
CA HIS A 192 16.27 -17.10 -8.84
C HIS A 192 16.96 -15.79 -9.18
N ARG A 193 18.06 -15.48 -8.49
CA ARG A 193 18.85 -14.26 -8.68
C ARG A 193 19.32 -14.09 -10.14
N ASP A 194 19.61 -15.20 -10.82
CA ASP A 194 20.12 -15.22 -12.18
C ASP A 194 19.00 -15.12 -13.24
N ASP A 195 17.72 -15.19 -12.81
CA ASP A 195 16.56 -14.90 -13.68
C ASP A 195 16.28 -13.40 -13.68
N ALA A 196 16.94 -12.68 -14.57
CA ALA A 196 16.82 -11.22 -14.69
C ALA A 196 15.37 -10.78 -14.93
N ARG A 197 14.59 -11.56 -15.70
CA ARG A 197 13.18 -11.22 -15.99
C ARG A 197 12.31 -11.37 -14.75
N ALA A 198 12.41 -12.47 -14.03
CA ALA A 198 11.65 -12.67 -12.80
C ALA A 198 12.05 -11.63 -11.73
N CYS A 199 13.33 -11.31 -11.59
CA CYS A 199 13.80 -10.25 -10.71
C CYS A 199 13.20 -8.88 -11.08
N GLU A 200 13.19 -8.52 -12.38
CA GLU A 200 12.60 -7.28 -12.85
C GLU A 200 11.08 -7.25 -12.63
N ASN A 201 10.39 -8.36 -12.86
CA ASN A 201 8.97 -8.48 -12.53
C ASN A 201 8.70 -8.27 -11.04
N THR A 202 9.57 -8.77 -10.16
CA THR A 202 9.48 -8.54 -8.71
C THR A 202 9.65 -7.06 -8.38
N VAL A 203 10.64 -6.41 -8.97
CA VAL A 203 10.88 -4.95 -8.81
C VAL A 203 9.65 -4.17 -9.27
N ASN A 204 9.08 -4.50 -10.42
CA ASN A 204 7.90 -3.84 -10.96
C ASN A 204 6.66 -4.08 -10.09
N ALA A 205 6.43 -5.32 -9.63
CA ALA A 205 5.29 -5.67 -8.78
C ALA A 205 5.32 -4.93 -7.42
N ILE A 206 6.50 -4.82 -6.81
CA ILE A 206 6.69 -4.08 -5.55
C ILE A 206 6.70 -2.57 -5.82
N GLY A 207 7.37 -2.11 -6.89
CA GLY A 207 7.41 -0.70 -7.29
C GLY A 207 6.02 -0.12 -7.58
N TYR A 208 5.11 -0.95 -8.11
CA TYR A 208 3.72 -0.56 -8.33
C TYR A 208 3.00 -0.15 -7.03
N LEU A 209 3.40 -0.70 -5.88
CA LEU A 209 2.84 -0.32 -4.58
C LEU A 209 3.15 1.14 -4.21
N ALA A 210 4.21 1.71 -4.76
CA ALA A 210 4.59 3.10 -4.53
C ALA A 210 3.91 4.10 -5.47
N LYS A 211 3.23 3.65 -6.54
CA LYS A 211 2.56 4.56 -7.51
C LYS A 211 1.31 5.19 -6.89
N PRO A 212 1.15 6.53 -6.95
CA PRO A 212 0.00 7.23 -6.37
C PRO A 212 -1.25 7.18 -7.25
N ASP A 213 -1.05 7.14 -8.57
CA ASP A 213 -2.12 7.31 -9.55
C ASP A 213 -2.65 5.94 -10.00
N LYS A 214 -3.38 5.27 -9.12
CA LYS A 214 -4.17 4.08 -9.46
C LYS A 214 -5.62 4.51 -9.62
N GLU A 215 -6.26 4.12 -10.71
CA GLU A 215 -7.62 4.52 -11.07
C GLU A 215 -8.67 4.27 -9.97
N ASP A 216 -8.45 3.26 -9.12
CA ASP A 216 -9.35 2.88 -8.02
C ASP A 216 -8.96 3.44 -6.64
N GLN A 217 -7.96 4.32 -6.57
CA GLN A 217 -7.41 4.78 -5.31
C GLN A 217 -7.89 6.20 -4.99
N PHE A 218 -8.79 6.35 -4.01
CA PHE A 218 -9.29 7.66 -3.61
C PHE A 218 -8.26 8.50 -2.85
N LEU A 219 -7.59 7.92 -1.86
CA LEU A 219 -6.62 8.64 -1.04
C LEU A 219 -5.69 7.65 -0.35
N ARG A 220 -4.39 7.97 -0.34
CA ARG A 220 -3.45 7.36 0.60
C ARG A 220 -3.58 8.08 1.93
N MET A 221 -4.51 7.63 2.75
CA MET A 221 -4.64 8.19 4.09
C MET A 221 -3.65 7.52 5.04
N SER A 222 -2.97 8.34 5.82
CA SER A 222 -2.22 7.89 6.97
C SER A 222 -2.50 8.83 8.14
N PRO A 223 -2.58 8.31 9.37
CA PRO A 223 -2.65 9.16 10.55
C PRO A 223 -1.45 10.10 10.62
N VAL A 224 -1.58 11.24 11.29
CA VAL A 224 -0.49 12.19 11.48
C VAL A 224 0.74 11.46 12.06
N GLY A 225 1.91 11.67 11.46
CA GLY A 225 3.16 11.03 11.85
C GLY A 225 3.34 9.58 11.38
N ARG A 226 2.35 8.98 10.70
CA ARG A 226 2.45 7.62 10.13
C ARG A 226 2.75 7.66 8.65
N ARG A 227 3.41 6.61 8.16
CA ARG A 227 3.68 6.43 6.72
C ARG A 227 2.57 5.56 6.13
N SER A 228 2.10 5.88 4.91
CA SER A 228 1.18 5.00 4.16
C SER A 228 1.88 3.79 3.54
N PHE A 229 3.21 3.74 3.63
CA PHE A 229 4.09 2.76 3.03
C PHE A 229 5.28 2.50 3.97
N GLY A 230 5.72 1.23 4.07
CA GLY A 230 6.88 0.82 4.87
C GLY A 230 7.69 -0.30 4.22
N ARG A 231 8.91 -0.43 4.70
CA ARG A 231 9.90 -1.45 4.32
C ARG A 231 10.84 -1.73 5.48
#